data_750007adc9fda8f483f137c6788f71d9
#
_entry.id   750007adc9fda8f483f137c6788f71d9
#
_cell.length_a   1.000
_cell.length_b   1.000
_cell.length_c   1.000
_cell.angle_alpha   90.00
_cell.angle_beta   90.00
_cell.angle_gamma   90.00
#
_symmetry.space_group_name_H-M   'P 1'
#
loop_
_entity.id
_entity.type
_entity.pdbx_description
1 polymer ?
#
loop_
_entity_poly.entity_id
_entity_poly.type
_entity_poly.pdbx_seq_one_letter_code
_entity_poly.pdbx_strand_id
1 'polypeptide(L)'
;KKLLGKEILVTAGHTSISLNPERMPEIDWDRVTEENILEQEEEGFLSHFHIKNSYEFEEWIADMQEQYNQSFMKCARKKMYDADAVKDVSMIQKYSNILLKHDPYNEKLYQEVMELYAANGSYNMAIKLFYDLEKVLSEELGVEPSPEVTELFHRIFNVKGNVASDSAVWNLPFTGRTEEIYKISQCIAGSARMAPQCVAIGGEEGVGKTALLEKAKQMV
;
A
#
# COMPACT_ATOMS: atom_id res chain seq x y z
N LYS A 1 -2.61 27.69 34.16
CA LYS A 1 -3.80 28.43 34.68
C LYS A 1 -4.31 29.57 33.76
N LYS A 2 -3.42 30.26 33.02
CA LYS A 2 -3.84 31.34 32.10
C LYS A 2 -4.50 30.85 30.82
N LEU A 3 -4.10 29.68 30.29
CA LEU A 3 -4.63 29.10 29.04
C LEU A 3 -5.90 28.28 29.26
N LEU A 4 -5.98 27.52 30.35
CA LEU A 4 -7.07 26.59 30.61
C LEU A 4 -8.17 27.16 31.53
N GLY A 5 -7.98 28.37 32.11
CA GLY A 5 -8.87 28.92 33.11
C GLY A 5 -8.65 28.38 34.53
N LYS A 6 -9.04 29.18 35.53
CA LYS A 6 -8.80 28.83 36.94
C LYS A 6 -9.68 27.69 37.47
N GLU A 7 -10.75 27.39 36.74
CA GLU A 7 -11.78 26.46 37.20
C GLU A 7 -11.57 25.02 36.71
N ILE A 8 -10.70 24.84 35.71
CA ILE A 8 -10.38 23.52 35.12
C ILE A 8 -9.33 22.81 35.94
N LEU A 9 -8.44 23.55 36.59
CA LEU A 9 -7.34 22.98 37.39
C LEU A 9 -7.66 23.09 38.89
N VAL A 10 -7.76 21.95 39.54
CA VAL A 10 -7.92 21.83 41.01
C VAL A 10 -6.55 21.49 41.62
N THR A 11 -6.14 22.24 42.62
CA THR A 11 -4.92 21.96 43.38
C THR A 11 -5.30 21.23 44.64
N ALA A 12 -4.73 20.04 44.85
CA ALA A 12 -4.87 19.29 46.10
C ALA A 12 -3.55 19.41 46.88
N GLY A 13 -3.57 20.25 47.92
CA GLY A 13 -2.34 20.55 48.69
C GLY A 13 -1.34 21.43 47.91
N HIS A 14 -0.05 21.27 48.26
CA HIS A 14 1.04 22.04 47.64
C HIS A 14 1.76 21.31 46.50
N THR A 15 1.46 20.03 46.28
CA THR A 15 2.28 19.14 45.44
C THR A 15 1.51 18.48 44.27
N SER A 16 0.17 18.52 44.26
CA SER A 16 -0.60 17.88 43.17
C SER A 16 -1.57 18.84 42.52
N ILE A 17 -1.67 18.70 41.22
CA ILE A 17 -2.65 19.40 40.35
C ILE A 17 -3.44 18.33 39.62
N SER A 18 -4.79 18.43 39.69
CA SER A 18 -5.67 17.56 38.94
C SER A 18 -6.64 18.39 38.07
N LEU A 19 -7.18 17.76 37.05
CA LEU A 19 -8.28 18.35 36.28
C LEU A 19 -9.58 18.23 37.06
N ASN A 20 -10.42 19.25 36.98
CA ASN A 20 -11.76 19.22 37.56
C ASN A 20 -12.69 18.39 36.69
N PRO A 21 -13.19 17.21 37.15
CA PRO A 21 -14.02 16.34 36.32
C PRO A 21 -15.34 16.99 35.87
N GLU A 22 -15.88 17.93 36.66
CA GLU A 22 -17.14 18.62 36.37
C GLU A 22 -17.00 19.74 35.32
N ARG A 23 -15.78 20.16 35.04
CA ARG A 23 -15.44 21.28 34.15
C ARG A 23 -14.33 20.95 33.16
N MET A 24 -14.17 19.66 32.84
CA MET A 24 -13.26 19.24 31.77
C MET A 24 -13.70 19.87 30.46
N PRO A 25 -12.78 20.50 29.72
CA PRO A 25 -13.07 20.87 28.34
C PRO A 25 -13.37 19.60 27.56
N GLU A 26 -14.21 19.72 26.57
CA GLU A 26 -14.44 18.67 25.60
C GLU A 26 -13.11 18.38 24.89
N ILE A 27 -12.65 17.15 25.01
CA ILE A 27 -11.38 16.71 24.39
C ILE A 27 -11.75 16.08 23.06
N ASP A 28 -11.13 16.55 21.99
CA ASP A 28 -11.34 16.01 20.62
C ASP A 28 -11.06 14.50 20.53
N TRP A 29 -10.10 14.01 21.33
CA TRP A 29 -9.82 12.57 21.47
C TRP A 29 -11.02 11.74 21.94
N ASP A 30 -11.84 12.26 22.85
CA ASP A 30 -13.05 11.58 23.33
C ASP A 30 -14.11 11.41 22.24
N ARG A 31 -13.99 12.16 21.15
CA ARG A 31 -14.85 12.08 19.97
C ARG A 31 -14.32 11.09 18.91
N VAL A 32 -13.09 10.62 19.05
CA VAL A 32 -12.51 9.65 18.11
C VAL A 32 -13.11 8.28 18.41
N THR A 33 -13.84 7.75 17.45
CA THR A 33 -14.48 6.44 17.49
C THR A 33 -13.93 5.58 16.36
N GLU A 34 -14.14 4.25 16.43
CA GLU A 34 -13.81 3.36 15.30
C GLU A 34 -14.51 3.77 14.00
N GLU A 35 -15.59 4.55 14.06
CA GLU A 35 -16.35 4.97 12.87
C GLU A 35 -15.72 6.18 12.18
N ASN A 36 -15.15 7.13 12.94
CA ASN A 36 -14.65 8.39 12.43
C ASN A 36 -13.12 8.54 12.47
N ILE A 37 -12.39 7.56 13.01
CA ILE A 37 -10.93 7.63 13.12
C ILE A 37 -10.23 7.83 11.77
N LEU A 38 -10.81 7.33 10.68
CA LEU A 38 -10.29 7.47 9.32
C LEU A 38 -10.62 8.82 8.66
N GLU A 39 -11.48 9.63 9.30
CA GLU A 39 -11.84 10.99 8.85
C GLU A 39 -10.95 12.03 9.50
N GLN A 40 -10.24 11.65 10.58
CA GLN A 40 -9.25 12.52 11.20
C GLN A 40 -8.07 12.68 10.25
N GLU A 41 -7.55 13.90 10.16
CA GLU A 41 -6.42 14.20 9.28
C GLU A 41 -5.19 13.33 9.61
N GLU A 42 -4.36 13.09 8.60
CA GLU A 42 -3.17 12.21 8.64
C GLU A 42 -2.10 12.60 9.70
N GLU A 43 -2.31 13.67 10.43
CA GLU A 43 -1.47 14.09 11.55
C GLU A 43 -1.83 13.26 12.78
N GLY A 44 -1.06 12.22 13.06
CA GLY A 44 -1.26 11.35 14.22
C GLY A 44 -1.38 12.10 15.55
N PHE A 45 -1.81 11.41 16.60
CA PHE A 45 -2.01 11.97 17.95
C PHE A 45 -0.79 12.76 18.44
N LEU A 46 -0.96 14.07 18.70
CA LEU A 46 0.07 14.98 19.22
C LEU A 46 1.42 14.94 18.46
N SER A 47 1.42 14.69 17.14
CA SER A 47 2.62 14.47 16.31
C SER A 47 3.64 15.60 16.36
N HIS A 48 3.22 16.84 16.68
CA HIS A 48 4.09 18.02 16.74
C HIS A 48 4.24 18.59 18.16
N PHE A 49 3.81 17.86 19.19
CA PHE A 49 3.79 18.36 20.54
C PHE A 49 4.97 17.77 21.36
N HIS A 50 5.86 18.63 21.81
CA HIS A 50 7.01 18.27 22.64
C HIS A 50 7.09 19.11 23.90
N ILE A 51 7.32 18.47 25.03
CA ILE A 51 7.62 19.12 26.31
C ILE A 51 9.07 18.88 26.69
N LYS A 52 9.87 19.96 26.78
CA LYS A 52 11.27 19.84 27.18
C LYS A 52 11.39 19.28 28.60
N ASN A 53 12.33 18.34 28.82
CA ASN A 53 12.67 17.72 30.09
C ASN A 53 11.53 16.92 30.76
N SER A 54 10.63 16.33 29.99
CA SER A 54 9.55 15.49 30.51
C SER A 54 9.58 14.11 29.83
N TYR A 55 10.55 13.28 30.25
CA TYR A 55 10.75 11.94 29.66
C TYR A 55 9.50 11.04 29.78
N GLU A 56 8.88 11.01 30.96
CA GLU A 56 7.67 10.22 31.21
C GLU A 56 6.48 10.65 30.32
N PHE A 57 6.42 11.94 29.98
CA PHE A 57 5.37 12.45 29.09
C PHE A 57 5.63 12.08 27.63
N GLU A 58 6.88 12.12 27.18
CA GLU A 58 7.27 11.69 25.83
C GLU A 58 7.02 10.18 25.65
N GLU A 59 7.31 9.37 26.67
CA GLU A 59 7.02 7.94 26.67
C GLU A 59 5.50 7.69 26.59
N TRP A 60 4.71 8.39 27.39
CA TRP A 60 3.25 8.31 27.34
C TRP A 60 2.68 8.72 25.95
N ILE A 61 3.22 9.80 25.34
CA ILE A 61 2.82 10.20 23.98
C ILE A 61 3.11 9.08 22.99
N ALA A 62 4.29 8.48 23.04
CA ALA A 62 4.68 7.40 22.15
C ALA A 62 3.74 6.19 22.27
N ASP A 63 3.38 5.80 23.49
CA ASP A 63 2.42 4.73 23.75
C ASP A 63 1.02 5.06 23.18
N MET A 64 0.57 6.29 23.36
CA MET A 64 -0.72 6.74 22.86
C MET A 64 -0.74 6.82 21.33
N GLN A 65 0.35 7.26 20.70
CA GLN A 65 0.50 7.27 19.24
C GLN A 65 0.47 5.85 18.68
N GLU A 66 1.13 4.91 19.33
CA GLU A 66 1.11 3.52 18.92
C GLU A 66 -0.31 2.91 19.01
N GLN A 67 -1.03 3.15 20.10
CA GLN A 67 -2.42 2.70 20.26
C GLN A 67 -3.36 3.32 19.21
N TYR A 68 -3.16 4.60 18.90
CA TYR A 68 -3.91 5.28 17.84
C TYR A 68 -3.64 4.64 16.48
N ASN A 69 -2.38 4.46 16.14
CA ASN A 69 -1.96 3.86 14.87
C ASN A 69 -2.52 2.43 14.71
N GLN A 70 -2.46 1.62 15.76
CA GLN A 70 -3.02 0.27 15.75
C GLN A 70 -4.54 0.29 15.51
N SER A 71 -5.27 1.18 16.18
CA SER A 71 -6.71 1.34 16.02
C SER A 71 -7.06 1.85 14.61
N PHE A 72 -6.30 2.81 14.10
CA PHE A 72 -6.43 3.36 12.75
C PHE A 72 -6.23 2.28 11.68
N MET A 73 -5.14 1.51 11.78
CA MET A 73 -4.81 0.42 10.85
C MET A 73 -5.86 -0.69 10.90
N LYS A 74 -6.33 -1.06 12.10
CA LYS A 74 -7.40 -2.04 12.28
C LYS A 74 -8.70 -1.59 11.62
N CYS A 75 -9.07 -0.32 11.79
CA CYS A 75 -10.27 0.24 11.19
C CYS A 75 -10.17 0.31 9.66
N ALA A 76 -9.03 0.78 9.12
CA ALA A 76 -8.78 0.81 7.68
C ALA A 76 -8.87 -0.58 7.05
N ARG A 77 -8.26 -1.59 7.70
CA ARG A 77 -8.32 -2.99 7.24
C ARG A 77 -9.75 -3.54 7.26
N LYS A 78 -10.52 -3.28 8.32
CA LYS A 78 -11.94 -3.66 8.39
C LYS A 78 -12.73 -3.04 7.24
N LYS A 79 -12.59 -1.74 6.99
CA LYS A 79 -13.27 -1.03 5.88
C LYS A 79 -12.86 -1.57 4.51
N MET A 80 -11.61 -1.99 4.33
CA MET A 80 -11.14 -2.62 3.10
C MET A 80 -11.87 -3.96 2.85
N TYR A 81 -12.02 -4.79 3.88
CA TYR A 81 -12.77 -6.05 3.77
C TYR A 81 -14.28 -5.85 3.62
N ASP A 82 -14.87 -4.86 4.29
CA ASP A 82 -16.27 -4.50 4.11
C ASP A 82 -16.53 -4.09 2.64
N ALA A 83 -15.59 -3.35 2.04
CA ALA A 83 -15.64 -2.98 0.62
C ALA A 83 -15.50 -4.21 -0.31
N ASP A 84 -14.66 -5.19 0.03
CA ASP A 84 -14.55 -6.45 -0.72
C ASP A 84 -15.85 -7.25 -0.69
N ALA A 85 -16.55 -7.28 0.45
CA ALA A 85 -17.83 -7.99 0.58
C ALA A 85 -18.90 -7.46 -0.40
N VAL A 86 -18.86 -6.17 -0.73
CA VAL A 86 -19.77 -5.52 -1.69
C VAL A 86 -19.14 -5.33 -3.09
N LYS A 87 -17.93 -5.84 -3.29
CA LYS A 87 -17.16 -5.75 -4.54
C LYS A 87 -16.87 -4.32 -5.00
N ASP A 88 -16.73 -3.39 -4.07
CA ASP A 88 -16.36 -2.00 -4.34
C ASP A 88 -14.84 -1.84 -4.43
N VAL A 89 -14.30 -2.04 -5.63
CA VAL A 89 -12.86 -1.93 -5.90
C VAL A 89 -12.31 -0.54 -5.61
N SER A 90 -13.11 0.51 -5.76
CA SER A 90 -12.70 1.89 -5.48
C SER A 90 -12.44 2.10 -3.99
N MET A 91 -13.29 1.57 -3.14
CA MET A 91 -13.13 1.62 -1.69
C MET A 91 -12.00 0.69 -1.21
N ILE A 92 -11.83 -0.50 -1.82
CA ILE A 92 -10.67 -1.35 -1.58
C ILE A 92 -9.39 -0.56 -1.85
N GLN A 93 -9.30 0.14 -3.00
CA GLN A 93 -8.14 0.96 -3.36
C GLN A 93 -7.90 2.09 -2.36
N LYS A 94 -8.95 2.78 -1.93
CA LYS A 94 -8.84 3.87 -0.95
C LYS A 94 -8.20 3.38 0.35
N TYR A 95 -8.72 2.31 0.92
CA TYR A 95 -8.27 1.82 2.22
C TYR A 95 -6.94 1.06 2.14
N SER A 96 -6.66 0.34 1.05
CA SER A 96 -5.35 -0.26 0.83
C SER A 96 -4.25 0.78 0.70
N ASN A 97 -4.50 1.90 0.01
CA ASN A 97 -3.53 2.99 -0.09
C ASN A 97 -3.21 3.60 1.28
N ILE A 98 -4.21 3.76 2.16
CA ILE A 98 -4.01 4.22 3.53
C ILE A 98 -3.11 3.25 4.29
N LEU A 99 -3.40 1.96 4.25
CA LEU A 99 -2.64 0.92 4.92
C LEU A 99 -1.19 0.86 4.43
N LEU A 100 -0.98 0.85 3.13
CA LEU A 100 0.35 0.76 2.50
C LEU A 100 1.19 2.03 2.72
N LYS A 101 0.56 3.19 2.87
CA LYS A 101 1.26 4.44 3.23
C LYS A 101 1.82 4.40 4.66
N HIS A 102 1.08 3.77 5.59
CA HIS A 102 1.51 3.62 6.97
C HIS A 102 2.56 2.52 7.18
N ASP A 103 2.52 1.47 6.37
CA ASP A 103 3.44 0.34 6.48
C ASP A 103 3.94 -0.10 5.08
N PRO A 104 4.82 0.72 4.46
CA PRO A 104 5.22 0.55 3.07
C PRO A 104 6.13 -0.65 2.80
N TYR A 105 6.69 -1.28 3.85
CA TYR A 105 7.60 -2.43 3.72
C TYR A 105 6.95 -3.76 4.10
N ASN A 106 5.66 -3.75 4.43
CA ASN A 106 4.94 -4.94 4.88
C ASN A 106 4.49 -5.79 3.69
N GLU A 107 5.35 -6.69 3.25
CA GLU A 107 5.08 -7.58 2.13
C GLU A 107 3.80 -8.42 2.30
N LYS A 108 3.45 -8.80 3.54
CA LYS A 108 2.20 -9.52 3.81
C LYS A 108 0.97 -8.68 3.51
N LEU A 109 1.03 -7.38 3.79
CA LEU A 109 -0.04 -6.45 3.45
C LEU A 109 -0.18 -6.30 1.93
N TYR A 110 0.94 -6.23 1.20
CA TYR A 110 0.92 -6.22 -0.26
C TYR A 110 0.29 -7.49 -0.83
N GLN A 111 0.64 -8.68 -0.30
CA GLN A 111 0.02 -9.94 -0.70
C GLN A 111 -1.50 -9.91 -0.49
N GLU A 112 -1.94 -9.51 0.71
CA GLU A 112 -3.36 -9.41 1.07
C GLU A 112 -4.12 -8.51 0.07
N VAL A 113 -3.58 -7.33 -0.25
CA VAL A 113 -4.22 -6.40 -1.19
C VAL A 113 -4.19 -6.92 -2.62
N MET A 114 -3.09 -7.55 -3.06
CA MET A 114 -2.99 -8.17 -4.38
C MET A 114 -4.02 -9.30 -4.55
N GLU A 115 -4.23 -10.12 -3.52
CA GLU A 115 -5.25 -11.18 -3.53
C GLU A 115 -6.66 -10.60 -3.62
N LEU A 116 -6.96 -9.52 -2.88
CA LEU A 116 -8.25 -8.83 -2.97
C LEU A 116 -8.49 -8.25 -4.36
N TYR A 117 -7.50 -7.60 -4.97
CA TYR A 117 -7.63 -7.11 -6.33
C TYR A 117 -7.85 -8.24 -7.34
N ALA A 118 -7.11 -9.33 -7.22
CA ALA A 118 -7.26 -10.49 -8.09
C ALA A 118 -8.64 -11.15 -7.95
N ALA A 119 -9.14 -11.33 -6.71
CA ALA A 119 -10.46 -11.87 -6.41
C ALA A 119 -11.60 -11.01 -7.00
N ASN A 120 -11.37 -9.70 -7.15
CA ASN A 120 -12.30 -8.76 -7.77
C ASN A 120 -12.04 -8.55 -9.28
N GLY A 121 -11.20 -9.38 -9.91
CA GLY A 121 -10.89 -9.27 -11.34
C GLY A 121 -10.00 -8.10 -11.74
N SER A 122 -9.50 -7.34 -10.75
CA SER A 122 -8.67 -6.16 -10.96
C SER A 122 -7.19 -6.53 -11.08
N TYR A 123 -6.87 -7.49 -11.96
CA TYR A 123 -5.51 -8.03 -12.13
C TYR A 123 -4.46 -6.96 -12.44
N ASN A 124 -4.81 -5.91 -13.19
CA ASN A 124 -3.89 -4.82 -13.49
C ASN A 124 -3.46 -4.05 -12.23
N MET A 125 -4.37 -3.87 -11.28
CA MET A 125 -4.07 -3.19 -10.02
C MET A 125 -3.15 -4.03 -9.15
N ALA A 126 -3.40 -5.34 -9.07
CA ALA A 126 -2.53 -6.28 -8.36
C ALA A 126 -1.11 -6.31 -8.95
N ILE A 127 -0.99 -6.36 -10.28
CA ILE A 127 0.30 -6.35 -10.98
C ILE A 127 1.04 -5.03 -10.73
N LYS A 128 0.36 -3.89 -10.83
CA LYS A 128 0.95 -2.58 -10.53
C LYS A 128 1.47 -2.53 -9.11
N LEU A 129 0.69 -3.04 -8.15
CA LEU A 129 1.07 -3.04 -6.74
C LEU A 129 2.35 -3.84 -6.48
N PHE A 130 2.57 -4.95 -7.18
CA PHE A 130 3.83 -5.70 -7.12
C PHE A 130 5.02 -4.84 -7.56
N TYR A 131 4.91 -4.12 -8.68
CA TYR A 131 5.99 -3.24 -9.14
C TYR A 131 6.23 -2.04 -8.22
N ASP A 132 5.18 -1.52 -7.60
CA ASP A 132 5.29 -0.45 -6.59
C ASP A 132 6.08 -0.96 -5.36
N LEU A 133 5.81 -2.19 -4.90
CA LEU A 133 6.57 -2.86 -3.83
C LEU A 133 8.03 -3.10 -4.22
N GLU A 134 8.27 -3.71 -5.39
CA GLU A 134 9.62 -3.98 -5.90
C GLU A 134 10.46 -2.71 -5.93
N LYS A 135 9.87 -1.61 -6.39
CA LYS A 135 10.51 -0.31 -6.43
C LYS A 135 10.87 0.19 -5.03
N VAL A 136 9.92 0.17 -4.08
CA VAL A 136 10.14 0.64 -2.70
C VAL A 136 11.22 -0.20 -2.01
N LEU A 137 11.18 -1.53 -2.13
CA LEU A 137 12.17 -2.41 -1.52
C LEU A 137 13.56 -2.23 -2.12
N SER A 138 13.67 -2.08 -3.44
CA SER A 138 14.96 -1.91 -4.12
C SER A 138 15.58 -0.53 -3.88
N GLU A 139 14.78 0.55 -3.90
CA GLU A 139 15.29 1.92 -3.75
C GLU A 139 15.63 2.25 -2.29
N GLU A 140 14.85 1.75 -1.31
CA GLU A 140 15.01 2.14 0.08
C GLU A 140 15.76 1.11 0.94
N LEU A 141 15.61 -0.19 0.64
CA LEU A 141 16.23 -1.27 1.41
C LEU A 141 17.29 -2.03 0.63
N GLY A 142 17.34 -1.90 -0.70
CA GLY A 142 18.29 -2.63 -1.56
C GLY A 142 18.03 -4.14 -1.60
N VAL A 143 16.78 -4.56 -1.37
CA VAL A 143 16.36 -5.97 -1.38
C VAL A 143 15.31 -6.24 -2.44
N GLU A 144 15.16 -7.51 -2.83
CA GLU A 144 14.12 -7.98 -3.73
C GLU A 144 12.89 -8.43 -2.92
N PRO A 145 11.67 -8.42 -3.53
CA PRO A 145 10.48 -9.00 -2.91
C PRO A 145 10.67 -10.47 -2.54
N SER A 146 10.01 -10.90 -1.46
CA SER A 146 10.05 -12.27 -0.99
C SER A 146 9.53 -13.26 -2.05
N PRO A 147 9.98 -14.54 -1.99
CA PRO A 147 9.51 -15.57 -2.91
C PRO A 147 7.98 -15.72 -2.91
N GLU A 148 7.35 -15.56 -1.76
CA GLU A 148 5.90 -15.69 -1.58
C GLU A 148 5.13 -14.64 -2.37
N VAL A 149 5.57 -13.37 -2.33
CA VAL A 149 4.97 -12.28 -3.11
C VAL A 149 5.21 -12.48 -4.61
N THR A 150 6.42 -12.91 -4.96
CA THR A 150 6.80 -13.18 -6.34
C THR A 150 5.98 -14.32 -6.95
N GLU A 151 5.74 -15.40 -6.20
CA GLU A 151 4.87 -16.51 -6.62
C GLU A 151 3.42 -16.06 -6.79
N LEU A 152 2.91 -15.23 -5.88
CA LEU A 152 1.57 -14.64 -6.00
C LEU A 152 1.45 -13.79 -7.27
N PHE A 153 2.44 -12.94 -7.53
CA PHE A 153 2.49 -12.14 -8.75
C PHE A 153 2.44 -13.03 -10.01
N HIS A 154 3.24 -14.08 -10.07
CA HIS A 154 3.23 -15.01 -11.21
C HIS A 154 1.87 -15.70 -11.39
N ARG A 155 1.21 -16.11 -10.31
CA ARG A 155 -0.14 -16.69 -10.38
C ARG A 155 -1.14 -15.69 -10.98
N ILE A 156 -1.16 -14.46 -10.48
CA ILE A 156 -2.06 -13.40 -10.95
C ILE A 156 -1.79 -13.05 -12.41
N PHE A 157 -0.52 -12.94 -12.78
CA PHE A 157 -0.10 -12.62 -14.14
C PHE A 157 -0.52 -13.70 -15.15
N ASN A 158 -0.39 -14.98 -14.77
CA ASN A 158 -0.80 -16.12 -15.60
C ASN A 158 -2.33 -16.20 -15.76
N VAL A 159 -3.10 -15.94 -14.70
CA VAL A 159 -4.57 -15.88 -14.78
C VAL A 159 -5.00 -14.78 -15.75
N LYS A 160 -4.41 -13.59 -15.66
CA LYS A 160 -4.69 -12.50 -16.60
C LYS A 160 -4.38 -12.89 -18.06
N GLY A 161 -3.25 -13.56 -18.30
CA GLY A 161 -2.87 -14.07 -19.61
C GLY A 161 -3.91 -15.05 -20.19
N ASN A 162 -4.49 -15.89 -19.35
CA ASN A 162 -5.50 -16.86 -19.74
C ASN A 162 -6.89 -16.25 -20.00
N VAL A 163 -7.25 -15.19 -19.28
CA VAL A 163 -8.55 -14.48 -19.50
C VAL A 163 -8.52 -13.66 -20.79
N ALA A 164 -7.34 -13.23 -21.24
CA ALA A 164 -7.19 -12.47 -22.48
C ALA A 164 -7.11 -13.34 -23.75
N SER A 165 -7.02 -14.66 -23.63
CA SER A 165 -6.86 -15.58 -24.77
C SER A 165 -7.91 -16.68 -24.79
N ASP A 166 -9.12 -16.35 -25.30
CA ASP A 166 -10.10 -17.35 -25.75
C ASP A 166 -9.77 -17.87 -27.17
N SER A 167 -8.49 -17.96 -27.49
CA SER A 167 -7.96 -18.62 -28.65
C SER A 167 -6.91 -19.63 -28.23
N ALA A 168 -7.24 -20.89 -28.41
CA ALA A 168 -6.40 -22.07 -28.14
C ALA A 168 -5.03 -21.97 -28.83
N VAL A 169 -4.05 -21.40 -28.14
CA VAL A 169 -2.64 -21.49 -28.52
C VAL A 169 -1.85 -21.83 -27.25
N TRP A 170 -1.34 -23.04 -27.22
CA TRP A 170 -0.26 -23.61 -26.39
C TRP A 170 0.26 -22.69 -25.26
N ASN A 171 -0.33 -22.77 -24.07
CA ASN A 171 0.10 -22.05 -22.85
C ASN A 171 1.33 -22.71 -22.23
N LEU A 172 2.46 -22.63 -22.90
CA LEU A 172 3.75 -22.87 -22.24
C LEU A 172 4.16 -21.57 -21.52
N PRO A 173 4.54 -21.64 -20.24
CA PRO A 173 5.04 -20.47 -19.54
C PRO A 173 6.24 -19.89 -20.27
N PHE A 174 6.19 -18.60 -20.58
CA PHE A 174 7.31 -17.90 -21.20
C PHE A 174 8.39 -17.73 -20.15
N THR A 175 9.45 -18.51 -20.25
CA THR A 175 10.59 -18.49 -19.31
C THR A 175 11.88 -18.09 -20.03
N GLY A 176 12.70 -17.27 -19.38
CA GLY A 176 13.95 -16.77 -19.92
C GLY A 176 13.77 -15.56 -20.86
N ARG A 177 14.83 -15.19 -21.56
CA ARG A 177 14.90 -14.06 -22.52
C ARG A 177 14.61 -12.70 -21.91
N THR A 178 15.00 -12.51 -20.69
CA THR A 178 14.83 -11.24 -19.95
C THR A 178 15.55 -10.09 -20.65
N GLU A 179 16.71 -10.33 -21.25
CA GLU A 179 17.45 -9.31 -22.00
C GLU A 179 16.73 -8.87 -23.29
N GLU A 180 16.16 -9.83 -24.04
CA GLU A 180 15.43 -9.54 -25.26
C GLU A 180 14.14 -8.77 -24.96
N ILE A 181 13.41 -9.19 -23.92
CA ILE A 181 12.22 -8.47 -23.44
C ILE A 181 12.59 -7.06 -22.99
N TYR A 182 13.67 -6.91 -22.23
CA TYR A 182 14.14 -5.60 -21.79
C TYR A 182 14.46 -4.68 -22.96
N LYS A 183 15.17 -5.17 -23.99
CA LYS A 183 15.46 -4.40 -25.21
C LYS A 183 14.20 -3.99 -25.94
N ILE A 184 13.21 -4.88 -26.05
CA ILE A 184 11.92 -4.57 -26.68
C ILE A 184 11.17 -3.52 -25.87
N SER A 185 11.13 -3.63 -24.55
CA SER A 185 10.45 -2.66 -23.67
C SER A 185 11.07 -1.26 -23.79
N GLN A 186 12.38 -1.17 -23.92
CA GLN A 186 13.06 0.11 -24.15
C GLN A 186 12.69 0.72 -25.50
N CYS A 187 12.57 -0.08 -26.54
CA CYS A 187 12.14 0.39 -27.85
C CYS A 187 10.69 0.88 -27.83
N ILE A 188 9.79 0.18 -27.14
CA ILE A 188 8.40 0.60 -26.94
C ILE A 188 8.34 1.94 -26.19
N ALA A 189 9.05 2.05 -25.07
CA ALA A 189 9.11 3.28 -24.28
C ALA A 189 9.75 4.45 -25.05
N GLY A 190 10.73 4.16 -25.91
CA GLY A 190 11.40 5.14 -26.77
C GLY A 190 10.52 5.62 -27.92
N SER A 191 9.65 4.78 -28.47
CA SER A 191 8.76 5.13 -29.59
C SER A 191 7.68 6.14 -29.18
N ALA A 192 7.32 6.22 -27.91
CA ALA A 192 6.39 7.21 -27.37
C ALA A 192 6.99 8.64 -27.30
N ARG A 193 8.32 8.77 -27.42
CA ARG A 193 9.04 10.04 -27.26
C ARG A 193 9.84 10.47 -28.51
N MET A 194 10.07 9.56 -29.46
CA MET A 194 10.88 9.78 -30.67
C MET A 194 10.21 9.15 -31.89
N ALA A 195 10.88 9.23 -33.06
CA ALA A 195 10.40 8.63 -34.30
C ALA A 195 10.08 7.13 -34.16
N PRO A 196 9.15 6.59 -34.99
CA PRO A 196 8.76 5.18 -34.94
C PRO A 196 10.00 4.26 -35.03
N GLN A 197 10.05 3.29 -34.12
CA GLN A 197 11.16 2.32 -34.05
C GLN A 197 10.71 0.99 -34.63
N CYS A 198 11.62 0.30 -35.33
CA CYS A 198 11.40 -1.03 -35.87
C CYS A 198 12.34 -2.02 -35.15
N VAL A 199 11.77 -3.08 -34.58
CA VAL A 199 12.51 -4.18 -33.95
C VAL A 199 12.36 -5.42 -34.79
N ALA A 200 13.50 -5.99 -35.27
CA ALA A 200 13.53 -7.25 -35.99
C ALA A 200 13.95 -8.37 -35.04
N ILE A 201 13.14 -9.46 -34.98
CA ILE A 201 13.43 -10.65 -34.19
C ILE A 201 13.92 -11.74 -35.13
N GLY A 202 15.24 -12.06 -35.09
CA GLY A 202 15.88 -13.10 -35.88
C GLY A 202 16.26 -14.33 -35.06
N GLY A 203 16.37 -15.50 -35.68
CA GLY A 203 16.84 -16.75 -35.05
C GLY A 203 16.37 -18.00 -35.79
N GLU A 204 16.88 -19.17 -35.42
CA GLU A 204 16.55 -20.47 -36.01
C GLU A 204 15.08 -20.86 -35.81
N GLU A 205 14.60 -21.80 -36.62
CA GLU A 205 13.24 -22.34 -36.51
C GLU A 205 13.04 -23.04 -35.15
N GLY A 206 11.87 -22.84 -34.51
CA GLY A 206 11.59 -23.43 -33.19
C GLY A 206 12.14 -22.67 -31.98
N VAL A 207 12.99 -21.67 -32.17
CA VAL A 207 13.63 -20.92 -31.06
C VAL A 207 12.68 -20.01 -30.24
N GLY A 208 11.39 -19.97 -30.56
CA GLY A 208 10.39 -19.21 -29.79
C GLY A 208 10.24 -17.75 -30.21
N LYS A 209 10.56 -17.38 -31.47
CA LYS A 209 10.36 -16.01 -32.01
C LYS A 209 8.90 -15.54 -31.87
N THR A 210 7.97 -16.42 -32.20
CA THR A 210 6.51 -16.13 -32.13
C THR A 210 6.09 -15.89 -30.68
N ALA A 211 6.57 -16.69 -29.73
CA ALA A 211 6.28 -16.50 -28.31
C ALA A 211 6.83 -15.17 -27.78
N LEU A 212 8.04 -14.78 -28.22
CA LEU A 212 8.61 -13.48 -27.86
C LEU A 212 7.82 -12.31 -28.47
N LEU A 213 7.34 -12.45 -29.71
CA LEU A 213 6.51 -11.45 -30.38
C LEU A 213 5.16 -11.30 -29.69
N GLU A 214 4.49 -12.41 -29.31
CA GLU A 214 3.24 -12.38 -28.56
C GLU A 214 3.43 -11.73 -27.18
N LYS A 215 4.55 -12.02 -26.51
CA LYS A 215 4.90 -11.34 -25.26
C LYS A 215 5.11 -9.85 -25.46
N ALA A 216 5.79 -9.43 -26.52
CA ALA A 216 5.98 -8.02 -26.84
C ALA A 216 4.67 -7.28 -27.13
N LYS A 217 3.71 -7.91 -27.81
CA LYS A 217 2.36 -7.35 -28.06
C LYS A 217 1.57 -7.09 -26.76
N GLN A 218 1.79 -7.89 -25.72
CA GLN A 218 1.15 -7.72 -24.43
C GLN A 218 1.71 -6.53 -23.64
N MET A 219 2.84 -5.94 -24.08
CA MET A 219 3.51 -4.82 -23.44
C MET A 219 3.10 -3.46 -24.02
N VAL A 220 2.40 -3.45 -25.15
CA VAL A 220 1.86 -2.26 -25.81
C VAL A 220 0.43 -2.00 -25.38
#